data_16e57c0c45fda96b624bcda5b4606cba
#
_entry.id   16e57c0c45fda96b624bcda5b4606cba
#
_cell.length_a   1.000
_cell.length_b   1.000
_cell.length_c   1.000
_cell.angle_alpha   90.00
_cell.angle_beta   90.00
_cell.angle_gamma   90.00
#
_symmetry.space_group_name_H-M   'P 1'
#
loop_
_entity.id
_entity.type
_entity.pdbx_description
1 polymer ?
#
loop_
_entity_poly.entity_id
_entity_poly.type
_entity_poly.pdbx_seq_one_letter_code
_entity_poly.pdbx_strand_id
1 'polypeptide(L)'
;MKRVVPEGAVLIPSHAKRVFHGVLFDVYQWEQELFDGTITTYEMLRRPDTVVILGLQDDKLIMVEEQQAGRPTYLRFPGGRVEKGEDWFEAAKREMLEETGLRFNQWRLVNVEQVETKLEWFVAVFLAYDIAGQELPHHDAGEKVTVMLKTLDEVKRAIGSDGNLVLKH
;
A
#
# COMPACT_ATOMS: atom_id res chain seq x y z
N MET A 1 2.96 10.69 -10.51
CA MET A 1 3.79 9.62 -11.18
C MET A 1 2.84 8.58 -11.78
N LYS A 2 3.01 8.16 -13.03
CA LYS A 2 2.16 7.13 -13.65
C LYS A 2 2.35 5.79 -12.91
N ARG A 3 1.27 4.99 -12.85
CA ARG A 3 1.30 3.62 -12.32
C ARG A 3 2.40 2.80 -13.01
N VAL A 4 3.29 2.21 -12.24
CA VAL A 4 4.35 1.33 -12.73
C VAL A 4 3.91 -0.11 -12.53
N VAL A 5 3.90 -0.89 -13.60
CA VAL A 5 3.58 -2.33 -13.54
C VAL A 5 4.91 -3.07 -13.41
N PRO A 6 5.13 -3.84 -12.32
CA PRO A 6 6.34 -4.62 -12.15
C PRO A 6 6.45 -5.69 -13.24
N GLU A 7 7.69 -6.06 -13.58
CA GLU A 7 7.95 -7.17 -14.49
C GLU A 7 7.37 -8.47 -13.93
N GLY A 8 6.70 -9.24 -14.77
CA GLY A 8 6.04 -10.49 -14.37
C GLY A 8 4.70 -10.33 -13.65
N ALA A 9 4.21 -9.11 -13.47
CA ALA A 9 2.90 -8.90 -12.88
C ALA A 9 1.77 -9.48 -13.73
N VAL A 10 0.81 -10.11 -13.07
CA VAL A 10 -0.38 -10.66 -13.71
C VAL A 10 -1.50 -9.62 -13.68
N LEU A 11 -1.96 -9.22 -14.86
CA LEU A 11 -3.02 -8.23 -15.01
C LEU A 11 -4.32 -8.88 -15.45
N ILE A 12 -5.44 -8.28 -15.06
CA ILE A 12 -6.76 -8.61 -15.58
C ILE A 12 -6.80 -8.21 -17.07
N PRO A 13 -7.07 -9.14 -18.00
CA PRO A 13 -7.08 -8.83 -19.42
C PRO A 13 -8.18 -7.84 -19.77
N SER A 14 -7.96 -7.06 -20.82
CA SER A 14 -8.89 -5.98 -21.23
C SER A 14 -10.29 -6.47 -21.62
N HIS A 15 -10.41 -7.74 -22.02
CA HIS A 15 -11.70 -8.36 -22.40
C HIS A 15 -12.43 -8.99 -21.20
N ALA A 16 -11.81 -9.04 -20.01
CA ALA A 16 -12.45 -9.58 -18.81
C ALA A 16 -13.68 -8.75 -18.42
N LYS A 17 -14.72 -9.43 -17.99
CA LYS A 17 -15.97 -8.81 -17.53
C LYS A 17 -15.93 -8.64 -16.02
N ARG A 18 -16.26 -7.45 -15.54
CA ARG A 18 -16.50 -7.23 -14.12
C ARG A 18 -17.86 -7.83 -13.75
N VAL A 19 -17.83 -8.90 -12.95
CA VAL A 19 -19.03 -9.65 -12.53
C VAL A 19 -19.54 -9.24 -11.15
N PHE A 20 -18.69 -8.60 -10.34
CA PHE A 20 -19.07 -8.04 -9.04
C PHE A 20 -18.34 -6.72 -8.80
N HIS A 21 -19.02 -5.77 -8.17
CA HIS A 21 -18.47 -4.50 -7.70
C HIS A 21 -18.75 -4.34 -6.21
N GLY A 22 -17.71 -4.41 -5.39
CA GLY A 22 -17.79 -4.22 -3.96
C GLY A 22 -17.24 -2.89 -3.48
N VAL A 23 -17.23 -2.69 -2.18
CA VAL A 23 -16.67 -1.48 -1.56
C VAL A 23 -15.14 -1.41 -1.71
N LEU A 24 -14.48 -2.56 -1.61
CA LEU A 24 -13.02 -2.66 -1.70
C LEU A 24 -12.58 -3.47 -2.92
N PHE A 25 -13.26 -4.59 -3.21
CA PHE A 25 -12.87 -5.53 -4.25
C PHE A 25 -13.87 -5.55 -5.39
N ASP A 26 -13.34 -5.52 -6.61
CA ASP A 26 -14.05 -5.90 -7.82
C ASP A 26 -13.64 -7.32 -8.22
N VAL A 27 -14.59 -8.10 -8.77
CA VAL A 27 -14.34 -9.44 -9.31
C VAL A 27 -14.46 -9.39 -10.82
N TYR A 28 -13.46 -9.92 -11.50
CA TYR A 28 -13.41 -10.02 -12.97
C TYR A 28 -13.31 -11.47 -13.38
N GLN A 29 -14.04 -11.83 -14.44
CA GLN A 29 -14.03 -13.17 -15.03
C GLN A 29 -13.83 -13.09 -16.55
N TRP A 30 -13.18 -14.12 -17.09
CA TRP A 30 -13.01 -14.30 -18.53
C TRP A 30 -12.84 -15.79 -18.88
N GLU A 31 -13.09 -16.13 -20.14
CA GLU A 31 -12.77 -17.45 -20.64
C GLU A 31 -11.28 -17.56 -20.93
N GLN A 32 -10.66 -18.63 -20.44
CA GLN A 32 -9.25 -18.93 -20.60
C GLN A 32 -9.10 -20.31 -21.23
N GLU A 33 -8.42 -20.36 -22.38
CA GLU A 33 -8.01 -21.64 -22.98
C GLU A 33 -6.83 -22.21 -22.18
N LEU A 34 -6.92 -23.51 -21.85
CA LEU A 34 -5.89 -24.26 -21.17
C LEU A 34 -4.96 -24.95 -22.20
N PHE A 35 -3.83 -25.50 -21.73
CA PHE A 35 -2.82 -26.14 -22.59
C PHE A 35 -3.34 -27.36 -23.37
N ASP A 36 -4.43 -27.99 -22.92
CA ASP A 36 -5.09 -29.12 -23.60
C ASP A 36 -6.20 -28.68 -24.57
N GLY A 37 -6.37 -27.35 -24.76
CA GLY A 37 -7.40 -26.77 -25.62
C GLY A 37 -8.80 -26.65 -24.98
N THR A 38 -8.96 -27.07 -23.72
CA THR A 38 -10.22 -26.86 -22.99
C THR A 38 -10.37 -25.41 -22.56
N ILE A 39 -11.62 -24.93 -22.47
CA ILE A 39 -11.92 -23.58 -22.00
C ILE A 39 -12.45 -23.64 -20.58
N THR A 40 -11.92 -22.80 -19.73
CA THR A 40 -12.38 -22.64 -18.34
C THR A 40 -12.63 -21.17 -18.01
N THR A 41 -13.46 -20.90 -17.02
CA THR A 41 -13.63 -19.54 -16.49
C THR A 41 -12.51 -19.23 -15.52
N TYR A 42 -11.74 -18.19 -15.86
CA TYR A 42 -10.72 -17.62 -14.97
C TYR A 42 -11.31 -16.45 -14.19
N GLU A 43 -10.79 -16.26 -12.98
CA GLU A 43 -11.23 -15.20 -12.09
C GLU A 43 -10.05 -14.50 -11.43
N MET A 44 -10.13 -13.18 -11.34
CA MET A 44 -9.22 -12.36 -10.55
C MET A 44 -9.98 -11.25 -9.81
N LEU A 45 -9.41 -10.86 -8.69
CA LEU A 45 -9.84 -9.69 -7.94
C LEU A 45 -9.05 -8.45 -8.37
N ARG A 46 -9.68 -7.29 -8.20
CA ARG A 46 -9.00 -5.98 -8.27
C ARG A 46 -9.39 -5.15 -7.06
N ARG A 47 -8.43 -4.43 -6.52
CA ARG A 47 -8.65 -3.36 -5.55
C ARG A 47 -7.78 -2.15 -5.89
N PRO A 48 -8.04 -0.97 -5.29
CA PRO A 48 -7.13 0.16 -5.38
C PRO A 48 -5.73 -0.20 -4.87
N ASP A 49 -4.71 0.34 -5.53
CA ASP A 49 -3.33 0.18 -5.11
C ASP A 49 -3.09 0.80 -3.73
N THR A 50 -1.99 0.44 -3.11
CA THR A 50 -1.58 0.93 -1.79
C THR A 50 -0.21 1.60 -1.89
N VAL A 51 0.00 2.66 -1.13
CA VAL A 51 1.31 3.27 -0.93
C VAL A 51 1.81 3.00 0.48
N VAL A 52 3.11 2.79 0.60
CA VAL A 52 3.83 2.63 1.88
C VAL A 52 5.00 3.59 1.89
N ILE A 53 5.22 4.30 2.99
CA ILE A 53 6.22 5.33 3.07
C ILE A 53 7.27 5.00 4.14
N LEU A 54 8.52 4.83 3.70
CA LEU A 54 9.70 4.76 4.55
C LEU A 54 10.17 6.19 4.83
N GLY A 55 9.54 6.88 5.78
CA GLY A 55 9.91 8.22 6.18
C GLY A 55 11.15 8.21 7.08
N LEU A 56 12.11 9.09 6.84
CA LEU A 56 13.32 9.24 7.67
C LEU A 56 13.30 10.55 8.43
N GLN A 57 13.56 10.47 9.74
CA GLN A 57 13.82 11.59 10.63
C GLN A 57 14.98 11.24 11.55
N ASP A 58 16.07 12.01 11.52
CA ASP A 58 17.26 11.84 12.37
C ASP A 58 17.76 10.38 12.39
N ASP A 59 17.97 9.78 11.23
CA ASP A 59 18.41 8.38 11.03
C ASP A 59 17.46 7.31 11.59
N LYS A 60 16.23 7.71 11.97
CA LYS A 60 15.17 6.79 12.40
C LYS A 60 14.07 6.71 11.34
N LEU A 61 13.43 5.55 11.30
CA LEU A 61 12.24 5.32 10.49
C LEU A 61 11.00 5.81 11.24
N ILE A 62 10.15 6.52 10.52
CA ILE A 62 8.83 6.93 11.00
C ILE A 62 7.91 5.75 10.86
N MET A 63 7.33 5.34 11.97
CA MET A 63 6.31 4.30 12.07
C MET A 63 5.04 4.89 12.66
N VAL A 64 3.94 4.22 12.45
CA VAL A 64 2.68 4.54 13.12
C VAL A 64 2.17 3.32 13.88
N GLU A 65 1.78 3.55 15.12
CA GLU A 65 1.02 2.60 15.91
C GLU A 65 -0.45 2.89 15.72
N GLU A 66 -1.17 1.95 15.13
CA GLU A 66 -2.58 2.10 14.79
C GLU A 66 -3.45 1.25 15.69
N GLN A 67 -4.53 1.84 16.18
CA GLN A 67 -5.59 1.16 16.90
C GLN A 67 -6.94 1.42 16.20
N GLN A 68 -7.55 0.36 15.73
CA GLN A 68 -8.91 0.37 15.19
C GLN A 68 -9.88 -0.33 16.15
N ALA A 69 -11.15 0.07 16.11
CA ALA A 69 -12.18 -0.57 16.92
C ALA A 69 -12.30 -2.06 16.60
N GLY A 70 -12.22 -2.90 17.65
CA GLY A 70 -12.32 -4.37 17.52
C GLY A 70 -11.07 -5.07 16.96
N ARG A 71 -9.95 -4.38 16.84
CA ARG A 71 -8.66 -4.95 16.40
C ARG A 71 -7.56 -4.69 17.43
N PRO A 72 -6.56 -5.58 17.54
CA PRO A 72 -5.38 -5.30 18.35
C PRO A 72 -4.59 -4.14 17.72
N THR A 73 -3.92 -3.37 18.57
CA THR A 73 -2.97 -2.34 18.14
C THR A 73 -1.81 -2.99 17.37
N TYR A 74 -1.41 -2.39 16.26
CA TYR A 74 -0.29 -2.87 15.46
C TYR A 74 0.60 -1.72 14.98
N LEU A 75 1.86 -2.04 14.74
CA LEU A 75 2.87 -1.11 14.25
C LEU A 75 3.02 -1.31 12.73
N ARG A 76 3.01 -0.21 11.97
CA ARG A 76 3.20 -0.21 10.52
C ARG A 76 3.95 1.02 10.03
N PHE A 77 4.38 1.02 8.79
CA PHE A 77 4.79 2.24 8.10
C PHE A 77 3.57 3.10 7.76
N PRO A 78 3.73 4.44 7.70
CA PRO A 78 2.70 5.30 7.13
C PRO A 78 2.32 4.87 5.72
N GLY A 79 1.04 5.00 5.39
CA GLY A 79 0.55 4.65 4.07
C GLY A 79 -0.88 4.16 4.07
N GLY A 80 -1.44 4.09 2.87
CA GLY A 80 -2.83 3.70 2.71
C GLY A 80 -3.23 3.55 1.24
N ARG A 81 -4.50 3.63 1.00
CA ARG A 81 -5.11 3.37 -0.30
C ARG A 81 -4.96 4.57 -1.23
N VAL A 82 -4.58 4.29 -2.48
CA VAL A 82 -4.64 5.28 -3.55
C VAL A 82 -6.09 5.56 -3.92
N GLU A 83 -6.49 6.80 -3.88
CA GLU A 83 -7.86 7.22 -4.18
C GLU A 83 -8.14 7.28 -5.69
N LYS A 84 -9.43 7.33 -6.04
CA LYS A 84 -9.83 7.39 -7.45
C LYS A 84 -9.36 8.69 -8.11
N GLY A 85 -8.51 8.54 -9.12
CA GLY A 85 -7.96 9.68 -9.87
C GLY A 85 -6.68 10.25 -9.28
N GLU A 86 -6.25 9.74 -8.14
CA GLU A 86 -4.98 10.08 -7.52
C GLU A 86 -3.84 9.26 -8.13
N ASP A 87 -2.65 9.82 -8.20
CA ASP A 87 -1.45 9.05 -8.52
C ASP A 87 -0.73 8.61 -7.24
N TRP A 88 0.13 7.59 -7.35
CA TRP A 88 0.82 7.02 -6.19
C TRP A 88 1.66 8.02 -5.40
N PHE A 89 2.26 8.98 -6.07
CA PHE A 89 3.10 9.98 -5.41
C PHE A 89 2.26 10.97 -4.60
N GLU A 90 1.14 11.41 -5.15
CA GLU A 90 0.21 12.28 -4.41
C GLU A 90 -0.43 11.52 -3.24
N ALA A 91 -0.81 10.25 -3.43
CA ALA A 91 -1.29 9.39 -2.36
C ALA A 91 -0.25 9.25 -1.23
N ALA A 92 1.03 9.01 -1.58
CA ALA A 92 2.08 8.89 -0.57
C ALA A 92 2.27 10.19 0.23
N LYS A 93 2.20 11.35 -0.41
CA LYS A 93 2.28 12.64 0.28
C LYS A 93 1.09 12.90 1.18
N ARG A 94 -0.13 12.61 0.69
CA ARG A 94 -1.37 12.75 1.45
C ARG A 94 -1.36 11.88 2.69
N GLU A 95 -1.13 10.56 2.54
CA GLU A 95 -1.11 9.60 3.65
C GLU A 95 -0.06 9.99 4.72
N MET A 96 1.15 10.37 4.27
CA MET A 96 2.21 10.79 5.18
C MET A 96 1.80 12.04 5.98
N LEU A 97 1.15 12.99 5.34
CA LEU A 97 0.68 14.21 6.00
C LEU A 97 -0.49 13.91 6.95
N GLU A 98 -1.48 13.14 6.52
CA GLU A 98 -2.67 12.81 7.31
C GLU A 98 -2.32 12.03 8.57
N GLU A 99 -1.45 11.03 8.46
CA GLU A 99 -1.10 10.17 9.58
C GLU A 99 -0.04 10.74 10.52
N THR A 100 0.92 11.52 9.99
CA THR A 100 2.08 11.98 10.78
C THR A 100 2.19 13.49 10.93
N GLY A 101 1.48 14.24 10.10
CA GLY A 101 1.62 15.70 10.01
C GLY A 101 2.90 16.15 9.30
N LEU A 102 3.71 15.24 8.75
CA LEU A 102 5.01 15.58 8.18
C LEU A 102 4.95 15.78 6.67
N ARG A 103 5.69 16.77 6.20
CA ARG A 103 5.99 17.04 4.79
C ARG A 103 7.46 16.82 4.52
N PHE A 104 7.79 16.31 3.32
CA PHE A 104 9.15 16.04 2.90
C PHE A 104 9.48 16.73 1.58
N ASN A 105 10.74 17.18 1.43
CA ASN A 105 11.26 17.73 0.19
C ASN A 105 11.69 16.67 -0.82
N GLN A 106 12.18 15.51 -0.33
CA GLN A 106 12.78 14.48 -1.15
C GLN A 106 11.99 13.18 -1.08
N TRP A 107 11.70 12.62 -2.26
CA TRP A 107 10.94 11.40 -2.42
C TRP A 107 11.56 10.51 -3.50
N ARG A 108 11.56 9.21 -3.26
CA ARG A 108 12.00 8.22 -4.24
C ARG A 108 11.13 6.97 -4.18
N LEU A 109 10.57 6.55 -5.32
CA LEU A 109 9.97 5.23 -5.44
C LEU A 109 11.08 4.18 -5.34
N VAL A 110 11.01 3.28 -4.37
CA VAL A 110 12.05 2.27 -4.10
C VAL A 110 11.63 0.87 -4.47
N ASN A 111 10.34 0.57 -4.43
CA ASN A 111 9.81 -0.72 -4.84
C ASN A 111 8.37 -0.61 -5.31
N VAL A 112 7.97 -1.53 -6.18
CA VAL A 112 6.58 -1.82 -6.52
C VAL A 112 6.44 -3.32 -6.60
N GLU A 113 5.43 -3.87 -5.93
CA GLU A 113 5.17 -5.31 -5.96
C GLU A 113 3.68 -5.60 -6.15
N GLN A 114 3.39 -6.71 -6.82
CA GLN A 114 2.07 -7.33 -6.81
C GLN A 114 2.03 -8.31 -5.66
N VAL A 115 1.12 -8.08 -4.71
CA VAL A 115 1.07 -8.84 -3.45
C VAL A 115 0.64 -10.29 -3.67
N GLU A 116 -0.26 -10.50 -4.64
CA GLU A 116 -0.83 -11.82 -4.94
C GLU A 116 -1.20 -11.92 -6.43
N THR A 117 -0.86 -13.01 -7.08
CA THR A 117 -1.06 -13.19 -8.54
C THR A 117 -2.53 -13.24 -8.98
N LYS A 118 -3.44 -13.62 -8.08
CA LYS A 118 -4.90 -13.59 -8.32
C LYS A 118 -5.56 -12.26 -7.96
N LEU A 119 -4.75 -11.27 -7.60
CA LEU A 119 -5.22 -9.96 -7.18
C LEU A 119 -4.45 -8.86 -7.92
N GLU A 120 -5.12 -8.14 -8.81
CA GLU A 120 -4.55 -6.95 -9.42
C GLU A 120 -4.53 -5.81 -8.38
N TRP A 121 -3.49 -5.82 -7.59
CA TRP A 121 -3.20 -4.89 -6.51
C TRP A 121 -1.69 -4.70 -6.39
N PHE A 122 -1.24 -3.47 -6.47
CA PHE A 122 0.16 -3.12 -6.32
C PHE A 122 0.38 -2.34 -5.04
N VAL A 123 1.50 -2.63 -4.40
CA VAL A 123 2.02 -1.85 -3.28
C VAL A 123 3.24 -1.08 -3.77
N ALA A 124 3.14 0.24 -3.76
CA ALA A 124 4.22 1.15 -4.13
C ALA A 124 4.90 1.68 -2.87
N VAL A 125 6.20 1.38 -2.71
CA VAL A 125 6.99 1.77 -1.54
C VAL A 125 7.82 3.00 -1.89
N PHE A 126 7.65 4.08 -1.12
CA PHE A 126 8.39 5.32 -1.25
C PHE A 126 9.36 5.50 -0.09
N LEU A 127 10.54 6.03 -0.38
CA LEU A 127 11.45 6.61 0.60
C LEU A 127 11.20 8.12 0.62
N ALA A 128 10.99 8.69 1.82
CA ALA A 128 10.84 10.13 2.05
C ALA A 128 11.87 10.62 3.06
N TYR A 129 12.57 11.71 2.75
CA TYR A 129 13.60 12.30 3.61
C TYR A 129 13.71 13.81 3.37
N ASP A 130 14.43 14.51 4.24
CA ASP A 130 14.51 15.96 4.24
C ASP A 130 13.17 16.61 4.59
N ILE A 131 12.85 16.67 5.89
CA ILE A 131 11.59 17.20 6.41
C ILE A 131 11.44 18.68 6.01
N ALA A 132 10.38 18.99 5.28
CA ALA A 132 10.03 20.31 4.80
C ALA A 132 9.18 21.11 5.79
N GLY A 133 8.42 20.43 6.63
CA GLY A 133 7.52 21.04 7.60
C GLY A 133 6.68 20.03 8.36
N GLN A 134 5.96 20.55 9.37
CA GLN A 134 5.07 19.75 10.21
C GLN A 134 3.75 20.49 10.43
N GLU A 135 2.66 19.77 10.39
CA GLU A 135 1.30 20.23 10.68
C GLU A 135 0.66 19.29 11.72
N LEU A 136 -0.57 19.60 12.15
CA LEU A 136 -1.33 18.65 12.97
C LEU A 136 -1.81 17.49 12.08
N PRO A 137 -1.61 16.23 12.49
CA PRO A 137 -2.18 15.08 11.78
C PRO A 137 -3.69 15.16 11.72
N HIS A 138 -4.27 14.60 10.66
CA HIS A 138 -5.72 14.49 10.46
C HIS A 138 -6.10 13.03 10.30
N HIS A 139 -6.52 12.40 11.40
CA HIS A 139 -6.90 10.99 11.40
C HIS A 139 -8.39 10.82 11.12
N ASP A 140 -8.75 9.73 10.47
CA ASP A 140 -10.14 9.34 10.28
C ASP A 140 -10.84 9.05 11.62
N ALA A 141 -12.15 9.34 11.72
CA ALA A 141 -12.90 9.29 12.97
C ALA A 141 -12.95 7.92 13.68
N GLY A 142 -12.53 6.85 13.00
CA GLY A 142 -12.50 5.48 13.54
C GLY A 142 -11.12 4.97 13.95
N GLU A 143 -10.07 5.78 13.80
CA GLU A 143 -8.68 5.36 13.97
C GLU A 143 -7.98 6.21 15.01
N LYS A 144 -7.12 5.56 15.80
CA LYS A 144 -6.14 6.25 16.66
C LYS A 144 -4.77 5.91 16.13
N VAL A 145 -4.06 6.92 15.68
CA VAL A 145 -2.70 6.78 15.13
C VAL A 145 -1.72 7.53 16.02
N THR A 146 -0.64 6.87 16.40
CA THR A 146 0.45 7.46 17.19
C THR A 146 1.74 7.32 16.42
N VAL A 147 2.41 8.45 16.16
CA VAL A 147 3.70 8.47 15.45
C VAL A 147 4.81 7.99 16.37
N MET A 148 5.64 7.09 15.86
CA MET A 148 6.79 6.53 16.58
C MET A 148 8.04 6.61 15.71
N LEU A 149 9.17 6.98 16.32
CA LEU A 149 10.48 6.92 15.68
C LEU A 149 11.20 5.64 16.11
N LYS A 150 11.59 4.81 15.15
CA LYS A 150 12.24 3.52 15.36
C LYS A 150 13.59 3.46 14.63
N THR A 151 14.59 2.92 15.27
CA THR A 151 15.82 2.56 14.59
C THR A 151 15.58 1.39 13.65
N LEU A 152 16.45 1.24 12.64
CA LEU A 152 16.36 0.11 11.71
C LEU A 152 16.37 -1.25 12.42
N ASP A 153 17.15 -1.38 13.52
CA ASP A 153 17.21 -2.63 14.28
C ASP A 153 15.94 -2.91 15.10
N GLU A 154 15.25 -1.87 15.58
CA GLU A 154 13.94 -2.01 16.21
C GLU A 154 12.89 -2.43 15.18
N VAL A 155 12.91 -1.84 13.98
CA VAL A 155 12.01 -2.22 12.90
C VAL A 155 12.24 -3.67 12.47
N LYS A 156 13.50 -4.09 12.24
CA LYS A 156 13.84 -5.49 11.91
C LYS A 156 13.34 -6.48 12.97
N ARG A 157 13.45 -6.14 14.25
CA ARG A 157 12.93 -6.99 15.34
C ARG A 157 11.41 -7.05 15.36
N ALA A 158 10.72 -5.94 15.04
CA ALA A 158 9.27 -5.87 15.00
C ALA A 158 8.68 -6.64 13.81
N ILE A 159 9.38 -6.65 12.66
CA ILE A 159 8.98 -7.37 11.44
C ILE A 159 9.08 -8.91 11.64
N GLY A 160 9.97 -9.37 12.54
CA GLY A 160 10.26 -10.79 12.67
C GLY A 160 10.99 -11.39 11.47
N SER A 161 11.21 -12.72 11.50
CA SER A 161 11.92 -13.44 10.42
C SER A 161 11.13 -13.59 9.12
N ASP A 162 9.86 -13.27 9.12
CA ASP A 162 8.92 -13.43 7.99
C ASP A 162 8.76 -12.17 7.13
N GLY A 163 9.41 -11.06 7.47
CA GLY A 163 9.52 -9.86 6.62
C GLY A 163 8.20 -9.11 6.34
N ASN A 164 7.12 -9.44 7.04
CA ASN A 164 5.75 -9.11 6.65
C ASN A 164 5.16 -7.82 7.24
N LEU A 165 5.98 -6.84 7.65
CA LEU A 165 5.43 -5.56 8.17
C LEU A 165 4.79 -4.69 7.08
N VAL A 166 5.31 -4.77 5.85
CA VAL A 166 4.82 -3.97 4.71
C VAL A 166 3.45 -4.45 4.23
N LEU A 167 3.07 -5.69 4.54
CA LEU A 167 1.89 -6.36 3.98
C LEU A 167 0.71 -6.50 4.96
N LYS A 168 0.79 -5.91 6.15
CA LYS A 168 -0.33 -5.95 7.13
C LYS A 168 -1.31 -4.80 6.94
N HIS A 169 -1.70 -4.57 5.68
CA HIS A 169 -2.73 -3.57 5.31
C HIS A 169 -4.04 -4.22 4.91
#